data_621c1120d466540c1f3bca2622df678b
#
_entry.id   621c1120d466540c1f3bca2622df678b
#
_cell.length_a   1.000
_cell.length_b   1.000
_cell.length_c   1.000
_cell.angle_alpha   90.00
_cell.angle_beta   90.00
_cell.angle_gamma   90.00
#
_symmetry.space_group_name_H-M   'P 1'
#
loop_
_entity.id
_entity.type
_entity.pdbx_description
1 polymer ?
#
loop_
_entity_poly.entity_id
_entity_poly.type
_entity_poly.pdbx_seq_one_letter_code
_entity_poly.pdbx_strand_id
1 'polypeptide(L)'
;QLEPQLYETHFPRYAARFHSLFMGMDYYKGTFRLNSYTRHQAEWSPYGVNRAHAKGQAQVDGVLNVYDDQMWIVRELLRAYRLTGEQAYLERAEELTAYVLDGWDCTLDAQGQEHGGITWGPGYTSKHACSNGPMVSPLVWLSQIYKGKRSRTIQYTLLPDGTIRTQRVRKSSYYLDMAARIYRYHKQHYLMPDKGVCHDMEGGGGEVAYHSADGKTYRSHAPLGHPGGKPYTYNTGTLISGAADLYAATGQE
;
A
#
# COMPACT_ATOMS: atom_id res chain seq x y z
N GLN A 1 10.93 -17.60 11.69
CA GLN A 1 12.17 -18.36 11.95
C GLN A 1 12.12 -19.77 11.35
N LEU A 2 10.96 -20.39 11.20
CA LEU A 2 10.82 -21.71 10.57
C LEU A 2 10.88 -21.65 9.04
N GLU A 3 10.42 -20.56 8.43
CA GLU A 3 10.37 -20.41 6.96
C GLU A 3 11.75 -20.55 6.28
N PRO A 4 12.85 -19.92 6.74
CA PRO A 4 14.16 -20.09 6.11
C PRO A 4 14.67 -21.52 6.15
N GLN A 5 14.50 -22.24 7.26
CA GLN A 5 14.93 -23.62 7.39
C GLN A 5 14.13 -24.57 6.50
N LEU A 6 12.81 -24.36 6.42
CA LEU A 6 11.96 -25.11 5.50
C LEU A 6 12.31 -24.83 4.04
N TYR A 7 12.63 -23.57 3.73
CA TYR A 7 13.06 -23.17 2.41
C TYR A 7 14.38 -23.84 2.01
N GLU A 8 15.41 -23.78 2.84
CA GLU A 8 16.72 -24.41 2.59
C GLU A 8 16.58 -25.92 2.34
N THR A 9 15.70 -26.58 3.09
CA THR A 9 15.49 -28.02 2.97
C THR A 9 14.66 -28.42 1.75
N HIS A 10 13.63 -27.65 1.41
CA HIS A 10 12.60 -28.07 0.45
C HIS A 10 12.57 -27.24 -0.84
N PHE A 11 13.17 -26.05 -0.88
CA PHE A 11 13.10 -25.17 -2.03
C PHE A 11 13.56 -25.82 -3.33
N PRO A 12 14.70 -26.57 -3.41
CA PRO A 12 15.11 -27.19 -4.66
C PRO A 12 14.02 -28.04 -5.32
N ARG A 13 13.19 -28.69 -4.49
CA ARG A 13 12.04 -29.49 -4.95
C ARG A 13 10.87 -28.64 -5.47
N TYR A 14 10.70 -27.43 -4.94
CA TYR A 14 9.56 -26.57 -5.23
C TYR A 14 9.89 -25.33 -6.07
N ALA A 15 11.17 -25.10 -6.38
CA ALA A 15 11.64 -23.92 -7.11
C ALA A 15 10.88 -23.68 -8.43
N ALA A 16 10.70 -24.74 -9.22
CA ALA A 16 9.96 -24.65 -10.48
C ALA A 16 8.49 -24.27 -10.28
N ARG A 17 7.83 -24.78 -9.24
CA ARG A 17 6.45 -24.43 -8.90
C ARG A 17 6.34 -22.98 -8.42
N PHE A 18 7.30 -22.55 -7.61
CA PHE A 18 7.34 -21.18 -7.10
C PHE A 18 7.49 -20.18 -8.24
N HIS A 19 8.42 -20.42 -9.16
CA HIS A 19 8.60 -19.63 -10.36
C HIS A 19 7.34 -19.67 -11.26
N SER A 20 6.74 -20.84 -11.44
CA SER A 20 5.51 -21.00 -12.23
C SER A 20 4.35 -20.23 -11.65
N LEU A 21 4.18 -20.18 -10.32
CA LEU A 21 3.16 -19.36 -9.65
C LEU A 21 3.39 -17.88 -9.92
N PHE A 22 4.62 -17.40 -9.76
CA PHE A 22 4.95 -15.99 -10.04
C PHE A 22 4.67 -15.61 -11.49
N MET A 23 5.10 -16.44 -12.44
CA MET A 23 4.80 -16.22 -13.87
C MET A 23 3.31 -16.34 -14.19
N GLY A 24 2.57 -17.14 -13.41
CA GLY A 24 1.12 -17.27 -13.52
C GLY A 24 0.36 -16.03 -13.08
N MET A 25 0.92 -15.22 -12.19
CA MET A 25 0.32 -13.95 -11.75
C MET A 25 0.15 -12.96 -12.91
N ASP A 26 0.97 -13.04 -13.96
CA ASP A 26 0.85 -12.16 -15.13
C ASP A 26 -0.51 -12.26 -15.85
N TYR A 27 -1.25 -13.36 -15.67
CA TYR A 27 -2.61 -13.50 -16.20
C TYR A 27 -3.65 -12.68 -15.42
N TYR A 28 -3.30 -12.21 -14.21
CA TYR A 28 -4.12 -11.32 -13.39
C TYR A 28 -3.66 -9.87 -13.48
N LYS A 29 -2.51 -9.61 -14.12
CA LYS A 29 -1.97 -8.27 -14.29
C LYS A 29 -2.68 -7.56 -15.44
N GLY A 30 -3.02 -6.29 -15.24
CA GLY A 30 -3.53 -5.40 -16.28
C GLY A 30 -2.92 -4.02 -16.14
N THR A 31 -3.24 -3.12 -17.06
CA THR A 31 -2.73 -1.75 -17.06
C THR A 31 -3.87 -0.77 -17.18
N PHE A 32 -3.86 0.30 -16.38
CA PHE A 32 -4.81 1.39 -16.45
C PHE A 32 -4.18 2.73 -16.06
N ARG A 33 -4.87 3.84 -16.34
CA ARG A 33 -4.45 5.18 -15.97
C ARG A 33 -5.33 5.75 -14.87
N LEU A 34 -4.72 6.46 -13.94
CA LEU A 34 -5.36 6.98 -12.74
C LEU A 34 -4.94 8.44 -12.49
N ASN A 35 -5.90 9.27 -12.12
CA ASN A 35 -5.66 10.53 -11.45
C ASN A 35 -5.67 10.31 -9.94
N SER A 36 -4.51 10.45 -9.30
CA SER A 36 -4.38 10.35 -7.85
C SER A 36 -4.30 11.74 -7.20
N TYR A 37 -4.02 11.78 -5.92
CA TYR A 37 -3.85 13.03 -5.16
C TYR A 37 -2.64 13.85 -5.64
N THR A 38 -1.63 13.20 -6.24
CA THR A 38 -0.37 13.84 -6.65
C THR A 38 0.04 13.57 -8.08
N ARG A 39 -0.67 12.73 -8.81
CA ARG A 39 -0.33 12.37 -10.19
C ARG A 39 -1.53 12.44 -11.09
N HIS A 40 -1.31 13.01 -12.28
CA HIS A 40 -2.29 13.07 -13.35
C HIS A 40 -2.00 11.98 -14.37
N GLN A 41 -3.01 11.15 -14.69
CA GLN A 41 -2.92 10.08 -15.70
C GLN A 41 -1.70 9.16 -15.53
N ALA A 42 -1.34 8.88 -14.27
CA ALA A 42 -0.27 7.94 -13.99
C ALA A 42 -0.71 6.52 -14.40
N GLU A 43 0.20 5.83 -15.07
CA GLU A 43 -0.04 4.45 -15.53
C GLU A 43 0.41 3.46 -14.45
N TRP A 44 -0.46 2.50 -14.17
CA TRP A 44 -0.26 1.47 -13.16
C TRP A 44 -0.60 0.10 -13.71
N SER A 45 0.09 -0.91 -13.20
CA SER A 45 -0.11 -2.31 -13.60
C SER A 45 -0.38 -3.21 -12.38
N PRO A 46 -1.49 -3.03 -11.66
CA PRO A 46 -1.86 -3.89 -10.54
C PRO A 46 -2.37 -5.25 -11.01
N TYR A 47 -2.72 -6.09 -10.04
CA TYR A 47 -3.41 -7.34 -10.27
C TYR A 47 -4.92 -7.17 -10.09
N GLY A 48 -5.70 -7.71 -11.02
CA GLY A 48 -7.14 -7.81 -10.92
C GLY A 48 -7.58 -9.11 -10.26
N VAL A 49 -8.87 -9.21 -9.94
CA VAL A 49 -9.46 -10.39 -9.29
C VAL A 49 -9.71 -11.55 -10.26
N ASN A 50 -9.85 -11.28 -11.55
CA ASN A 50 -10.17 -12.26 -12.56
C ASN A 50 -8.96 -12.56 -13.46
N ARG A 51 -8.77 -13.87 -13.73
CA ARG A 51 -7.75 -14.33 -14.66
C ARG A 51 -8.14 -13.98 -16.09
N ALA A 52 -7.21 -13.34 -16.83
CA ALA A 52 -7.35 -13.08 -18.25
C ALA A 52 -6.95 -14.30 -19.11
N HIS A 53 -7.32 -14.28 -20.38
CA HIS A 53 -6.89 -15.28 -21.35
C HIS A 53 -5.41 -15.14 -21.73
N ALA A 54 -4.88 -13.90 -21.73
CA ALA A 54 -3.49 -13.61 -22.02
C ALA A 54 -2.84 -12.80 -20.89
N LYS A 55 -1.51 -12.90 -20.78
CA LYS A 55 -0.72 -12.17 -19.79
C LYS A 55 -0.84 -10.66 -20.00
N GLY A 56 -0.95 -9.91 -18.91
CA GLY A 56 -1.04 -8.45 -18.94
C GLY A 56 -2.38 -7.89 -19.41
N GLN A 57 -3.40 -8.72 -19.61
CA GLN A 57 -4.70 -8.32 -20.16
C GLN A 57 -5.86 -8.47 -19.14
N ALA A 58 -5.56 -8.58 -17.85
CA ALA A 58 -6.60 -8.61 -16.84
C ALA A 58 -7.31 -7.24 -16.75
N GLN A 59 -8.60 -7.31 -16.44
CA GLN A 59 -9.37 -6.12 -16.16
C GLN A 59 -8.97 -5.57 -14.78
N VAL A 60 -8.51 -4.33 -14.74
CA VAL A 60 -7.97 -3.66 -13.55
C VAL A 60 -8.49 -2.21 -13.45
N ASP A 61 -9.76 -2.01 -13.70
CA ASP A 61 -10.36 -0.71 -13.42
C ASP A 61 -10.48 -0.46 -11.91
N GLY A 62 -10.65 0.80 -11.52
CA GLY A 62 -10.55 1.23 -10.13
C GLY A 62 -11.51 0.59 -9.13
N VAL A 63 -12.43 -0.26 -9.58
CA VAL A 63 -13.37 -1.02 -8.74
C VAL A 63 -12.87 -2.45 -8.50
N LEU A 64 -12.16 -3.04 -9.47
CA LEU A 64 -11.75 -4.45 -9.45
C LEU A 64 -10.33 -4.67 -8.92
N ASN A 65 -9.60 -3.63 -8.56
CA ASN A 65 -8.20 -3.70 -8.11
C ASN A 65 -7.98 -2.84 -6.87
N VAL A 66 -8.68 -3.18 -5.80
CA VAL A 66 -8.57 -2.52 -4.50
C VAL A 66 -7.14 -2.57 -3.95
N TYR A 67 -6.77 -1.59 -3.11
CA TYR A 67 -5.40 -1.47 -2.62
C TYR A 67 -5.02 -2.55 -1.63
N ASP A 68 -5.95 -3.05 -0.81
CA ASP A 68 -5.68 -4.10 0.17
C ASP A 68 -5.23 -5.42 -0.47
N ASP A 69 -5.84 -5.84 -1.56
CA ASP A 69 -5.40 -7.02 -2.31
C ASP A 69 -3.94 -6.88 -2.77
N GLN A 70 -3.57 -5.70 -3.28
CA GLN A 70 -2.19 -5.43 -3.69
C GLN A 70 -1.22 -5.44 -2.50
N MET A 71 -1.64 -4.98 -1.33
CA MET A 71 -0.81 -5.00 -0.10
C MET A 71 -0.45 -6.42 0.31
N TRP A 72 -1.40 -7.35 0.23
CA TRP A 72 -1.13 -8.76 0.51
C TRP A 72 -0.16 -9.37 -0.48
N ILE A 73 -0.28 -9.02 -1.76
CA ILE A 73 0.66 -9.47 -2.80
C ILE A 73 2.06 -8.87 -2.54
N VAL A 74 2.18 -7.59 -2.19
CA VAL A 74 3.47 -6.97 -1.80
C VAL A 74 4.10 -7.75 -0.66
N ARG A 75 3.33 -8.09 0.36
CA ARG A 75 3.79 -8.85 1.52
C ARG A 75 4.39 -10.19 1.12
N GLU A 76 3.70 -10.95 0.28
CA GLU A 76 4.17 -12.26 -0.16
C GLU A 76 5.37 -12.16 -1.13
N LEU A 77 5.42 -11.17 -2.00
CA LEU A 77 6.57 -10.92 -2.86
C LEU A 77 7.83 -10.55 -2.06
N LEU A 78 7.70 -9.75 -1.00
CA LEU A 78 8.83 -9.43 -0.12
C LEU A 78 9.30 -10.65 0.68
N ARG A 79 8.39 -11.53 1.12
CA ARG A 79 8.73 -12.82 1.72
C ARG A 79 9.48 -13.70 0.72
N ALA A 80 8.97 -13.79 -0.51
CA ALA A 80 9.62 -14.50 -1.59
C ALA A 80 11.03 -13.98 -1.86
N TYR A 81 11.21 -12.67 -1.95
CA TYR A 81 12.53 -12.05 -2.10
C TYR A 81 13.47 -12.39 -0.94
N ARG A 82 12.99 -12.32 0.31
CA ARG A 82 13.81 -12.65 1.49
C ARG A 82 14.27 -14.11 1.52
N LEU A 83 13.48 -15.01 0.97
CA LEU A 83 13.79 -16.43 0.90
C LEU A 83 14.72 -16.78 -0.27
N THR A 84 14.52 -16.13 -1.43
CA THR A 84 15.17 -16.55 -2.69
C THR A 84 16.32 -15.65 -3.11
N GLY A 85 16.30 -14.37 -2.69
CA GLY A 85 17.19 -13.34 -3.23
C GLY A 85 16.83 -12.86 -4.65
N GLU A 86 15.77 -13.43 -5.28
CA GLU A 86 15.37 -13.11 -6.65
C GLU A 86 14.89 -11.67 -6.78
N GLN A 87 15.63 -10.86 -7.52
CA GLN A 87 15.40 -9.42 -7.67
C GLN A 87 14.02 -9.11 -8.28
N ALA A 88 13.50 -9.96 -9.16
CA ALA A 88 12.20 -9.78 -9.79
C ALA A 88 11.04 -9.67 -8.78
N TYR A 89 11.12 -10.38 -7.65
CA TYR A 89 10.11 -10.26 -6.59
C TYR A 89 10.17 -8.90 -5.88
N LEU A 90 11.39 -8.39 -5.62
CA LEU A 90 11.56 -7.07 -5.01
C LEU A 90 11.07 -5.96 -5.93
N GLU A 91 11.45 -6.00 -7.20
CA GLU A 91 11.03 -5.00 -8.21
C GLU A 91 9.50 -4.96 -8.31
N ARG A 92 8.87 -6.13 -8.40
CA ARG A 92 7.40 -6.20 -8.48
C ARG A 92 6.73 -5.74 -7.19
N ALA A 93 7.30 -6.06 -6.02
CA ALA A 93 6.81 -5.55 -4.74
C ALA A 93 6.89 -4.02 -4.67
N GLU A 94 7.96 -3.42 -5.17
CA GLU A 94 8.12 -1.96 -5.19
C GLU A 94 7.14 -1.27 -6.16
N GLU A 95 6.89 -1.85 -7.35
CA GLU A 95 5.90 -1.33 -8.28
C GLU A 95 4.50 -1.28 -7.64
N LEU A 96 4.08 -2.37 -6.99
CA LEU A 96 2.80 -2.42 -6.28
C LEU A 96 2.78 -1.49 -5.05
N THR A 97 3.90 -1.39 -4.32
CA THR A 97 4.04 -0.44 -3.21
C THR A 97 3.84 0.99 -3.69
N ALA A 98 4.44 1.37 -4.81
CA ALA A 98 4.27 2.70 -5.37
C ALA A 98 2.80 2.97 -5.77
N TYR A 99 2.12 1.98 -6.35
CA TYR A 99 0.70 2.05 -6.66
C TYR A 99 -0.17 2.23 -5.41
N VAL A 100 0.07 1.45 -4.36
CA VAL A 100 -0.67 1.53 -3.10
C VAL A 100 -0.45 2.89 -2.43
N LEU A 101 0.79 3.36 -2.36
CA LEU A 101 1.12 4.65 -1.72
C LEU A 101 0.62 5.86 -2.52
N ASP A 102 0.37 5.71 -3.82
CA ASP A 102 -0.30 6.72 -4.64
C ASP A 102 -1.77 6.95 -4.22
N GLY A 103 -2.36 5.99 -3.50
CA GLY A 103 -3.67 6.10 -2.87
C GLY A 103 -3.71 6.82 -1.52
N TRP A 104 -2.56 7.27 -0.98
CA TRP A 104 -2.49 8.04 0.25
C TRP A 104 -3.09 9.43 0.06
N ASP A 105 -4.07 9.78 0.90
CA ASP A 105 -4.72 11.09 0.88
C ASP A 105 -3.81 12.15 1.53
N CYS A 106 -3.01 12.79 0.70
CA CYS A 106 -2.11 13.88 1.13
C CYS A 106 -2.75 15.26 1.02
N THR A 107 -4.04 15.36 0.76
CA THR A 107 -4.74 16.66 0.78
C THR A 107 -4.75 17.23 2.20
N LEU A 108 -4.74 18.57 2.28
CA LEU A 108 -4.60 19.27 3.54
C LEU A 108 -5.95 19.70 4.09
N ASP A 109 -6.11 19.58 5.39
CA ASP A 109 -7.24 20.16 6.13
C ASP A 109 -7.05 21.67 6.36
N ALA A 110 -8.00 22.29 7.05
CA ALA A 110 -7.97 23.72 7.39
C ALA A 110 -6.78 24.12 8.29
N GLN A 111 -6.16 23.16 8.97
CA GLN A 111 -4.99 23.35 9.83
C GLN A 111 -3.67 23.07 9.08
N GLY A 112 -3.74 22.72 7.79
CA GLY A 112 -2.57 22.36 6.98
C GLY A 112 -2.01 20.98 7.28
N GLN A 113 -2.79 20.11 7.95
CA GLN A 113 -2.42 18.71 8.19
C GLN A 113 -2.96 17.83 7.07
N GLU A 114 -2.24 16.77 6.71
CA GLU A 114 -2.75 15.81 5.74
C GLU A 114 -3.95 15.05 6.33
N HIS A 115 -4.99 14.86 5.53
CA HIS A 115 -6.11 13.99 5.91
C HIS A 115 -5.64 12.56 6.16
N GLY A 116 -4.67 12.08 5.40
CA GLY A 116 -4.08 10.77 5.59
C GLY A 116 -4.97 9.60 5.20
N GLY A 117 -4.43 8.40 5.38
CA GLY A 117 -5.09 7.15 5.06
C GLY A 117 -5.15 6.82 3.58
N ILE A 118 -5.19 5.52 3.28
CA ILE A 118 -5.34 4.98 1.93
C ILE A 118 -6.80 4.56 1.75
N THR A 119 -7.43 4.98 0.66
CA THR A 119 -8.79 4.56 0.33
C THR A 119 -8.84 3.06 0.03
N TRP A 120 -10.03 2.45 0.05
CA TRP A 120 -10.15 1.03 -0.25
C TRP A 120 -9.61 0.67 -1.64
N GLY A 121 -9.87 1.53 -2.60
CA GLY A 121 -9.32 1.43 -3.95
C GLY A 121 -9.44 2.76 -4.70
N PRO A 122 -8.91 2.84 -5.93
CA PRO A 122 -8.98 4.06 -6.74
C PRO A 122 -10.39 4.55 -7.02
N GLY A 123 -11.35 3.62 -7.13
CA GLY A 123 -12.77 3.92 -7.38
C GLY A 123 -13.60 4.18 -6.12
N TYR A 124 -12.98 4.21 -4.93
CA TYR A 124 -13.70 4.34 -3.65
C TYR A 124 -13.30 5.59 -2.91
N THR A 125 -14.26 6.20 -2.20
CA THR A 125 -14.04 7.32 -1.28
C THR A 125 -13.76 6.86 0.14
N SER A 126 -14.30 5.70 0.52
CA SER A 126 -14.12 5.11 1.85
C SER A 126 -12.66 4.70 2.10
N LYS A 127 -12.24 4.82 3.35
CA LYS A 127 -10.95 4.33 3.84
C LYS A 127 -11.22 3.18 4.79
N HIS A 128 -10.46 2.11 4.65
CA HIS A 128 -10.68 0.88 5.41
C HIS A 128 -9.45 0.53 6.25
N ALA A 129 -9.65 -0.14 7.36
CA ALA A 129 -8.56 -0.68 8.15
C ALA A 129 -7.73 -1.68 7.33
N CYS A 130 -8.39 -2.49 6.47
CA CYS A 130 -7.73 -3.44 5.57
C CYS A 130 -6.91 -2.77 4.44
N SER A 131 -7.22 -1.53 4.07
CA SER A 131 -6.43 -0.79 3.08
C SER A 131 -5.35 0.10 3.71
N ASN A 132 -5.05 -0.07 4.99
CA ASN A 132 -4.03 0.66 5.72
C ASN A 132 -3.11 -0.27 6.51
N GLY A 133 -3.63 -1.01 7.48
CA GLY A 133 -2.85 -1.86 8.38
C GLY A 133 -1.88 -2.85 7.70
N PRO A 134 -2.31 -3.61 6.68
CA PRO A 134 -1.44 -4.59 6.03
C PRO A 134 -0.18 -4.04 5.40
N MET A 135 -0.14 -2.74 5.05
CA MET A 135 1.00 -2.13 4.38
C MET A 135 2.13 -1.72 5.34
N VAL A 136 1.87 -1.60 6.63
CA VAL A 136 2.86 -1.12 7.61
C VAL A 136 4.08 -2.05 7.65
N SER A 137 3.89 -3.35 7.87
CA SER A 137 4.99 -4.33 7.92
C SER A 137 5.80 -4.38 6.62
N PRO A 138 5.20 -4.49 5.42
CA PRO A 138 5.92 -4.44 4.15
C PRO A 138 6.81 -3.20 3.97
N LEU A 139 6.33 -2.03 4.38
CA LEU A 139 7.11 -0.79 4.31
C LEU A 139 8.31 -0.80 5.27
N VAL A 140 8.15 -1.34 6.48
CA VAL A 140 9.28 -1.55 7.40
C VAL A 140 10.30 -2.51 6.77
N TRP A 141 9.85 -3.60 6.16
CA TRP A 141 10.74 -4.57 5.51
C TRP A 141 11.49 -3.95 4.33
N LEU A 142 10.82 -3.15 3.49
CA LEU A 142 11.46 -2.38 2.41
C LEU A 142 12.50 -1.40 2.97
N SER A 143 12.16 -0.69 4.06
CA SER A 143 13.12 0.20 4.74
C SER A 143 14.39 -0.56 5.15
N GLN A 144 14.24 -1.74 5.73
CA GLN A 144 15.36 -2.60 6.15
C GLN A 144 16.18 -3.12 4.96
N ILE A 145 15.55 -3.54 3.86
CA ILE A 145 16.21 -3.99 2.63
C ILE A 145 17.10 -2.87 2.06
N TYR A 146 16.70 -1.61 2.20
CA TYR A 146 17.43 -0.45 1.69
C TYR A 146 18.28 0.26 2.75
N LYS A 147 18.34 -0.23 3.99
CA LYS A 147 19.17 0.34 5.06
C LYS A 147 20.66 0.34 4.64
N GLY A 148 21.30 1.49 4.76
CA GLY A 148 22.69 1.65 4.34
C GLY A 148 22.92 1.81 2.83
N LYS A 149 21.92 1.56 1.98
CA LYS A 149 22.03 1.70 0.52
C LYS A 149 21.77 3.15 0.07
N ARG A 150 22.37 3.54 -1.07
CA ARG A 150 22.16 4.87 -1.68
C ARG A 150 20.92 4.96 -2.58
N SER A 151 20.09 3.91 -2.63
CA SER A 151 18.88 3.83 -3.45
C SER A 151 17.89 4.93 -3.10
N ARG A 152 17.31 5.58 -4.11
CA ARG A 152 16.39 6.70 -3.96
C ARG A 152 15.07 6.43 -4.68
N THR A 153 14.01 7.06 -4.19
CA THR A 153 12.70 7.14 -4.83
C THR A 153 12.25 8.59 -4.96
N ILE A 154 11.16 8.82 -5.68
CA ILE A 154 10.55 10.14 -5.78
C ILE A 154 9.43 10.22 -4.73
N GLN A 155 9.50 11.22 -3.87
CA GLN A 155 8.44 11.62 -2.99
C GLN A 155 7.66 12.77 -3.63
N TYR A 156 6.34 12.65 -3.62
CA TYR A 156 5.41 13.69 -4.06
C TYR A 156 4.80 14.33 -2.82
N THR A 157 4.72 15.65 -2.80
CA THR A 157 4.12 16.42 -1.71
C THR A 157 3.18 17.44 -2.29
N LEU A 158 1.92 17.42 -1.86
CA LEU A 158 0.95 18.48 -2.17
C LEU A 158 1.24 19.66 -1.25
N LEU A 159 1.42 20.84 -1.85
CA LEU A 159 1.64 22.09 -1.11
C LEU A 159 0.30 22.81 -0.85
N PRO A 160 0.25 23.73 0.12
CA PRO A 160 -0.99 24.46 0.44
C PRO A 160 -1.60 25.25 -0.72
N ASP A 161 -0.77 25.66 -1.68
CA ASP A 161 -1.21 26.35 -2.90
C ASP A 161 -1.74 25.40 -4.01
N GLY A 162 -1.80 24.09 -3.71
CA GLY A 162 -2.25 23.05 -4.65
C GLY A 162 -1.18 22.56 -5.61
N THR A 163 0.04 23.08 -5.55
CA THR A 163 1.13 22.62 -6.40
C THR A 163 1.75 21.32 -5.89
N ILE A 164 2.30 20.50 -6.79
CA ILE A 164 2.95 19.24 -6.46
C ILE A 164 4.48 19.41 -6.51
N ARG A 165 5.11 19.30 -5.35
CA ARG A 165 6.57 19.26 -5.25
C ARG A 165 7.07 17.83 -5.31
N THR A 166 8.10 17.59 -6.12
CA THR A 166 8.79 16.30 -6.20
C THR A 166 10.19 16.41 -5.59
N GLN A 167 10.60 15.39 -4.85
CA GLN A 167 11.92 15.31 -4.23
C GLN A 167 12.47 13.89 -4.31
N ARG A 168 13.77 13.75 -4.63
CA ARG A 168 14.46 12.46 -4.56
C ARG A 168 14.93 12.19 -3.13
N VAL A 169 14.33 11.21 -2.47
CA VAL A 169 14.61 10.81 -1.09
C VAL A 169 15.20 9.39 -1.02
N ARG A 170 15.88 9.06 0.06
CA ARG A 170 16.36 7.68 0.27
C ARG A 170 15.19 6.74 0.47
N LYS A 171 15.19 5.59 -0.22
CA LYS A 171 14.15 4.57 -0.10
C LYS A 171 13.95 4.12 1.35
N SER A 172 15.05 3.88 2.10
CA SER A 172 14.96 3.44 3.49
C SER A 172 14.20 4.41 4.38
N SER A 173 14.50 5.72 4.30
CA SER A 173 13.81 6.73 5.10
C SER A 173 12.37 6.94 4.65
N TYR A 174 12.13 6.95 3.34
CA TYR A 174 10.79 7.12 2.77
C TYR A 174 9.83 6.02 3.19
N TYR A 175 10.25 4.75 3.07
CA TYR A 175 9.40 3.63 3.45
C TYR A 175 9.13 3.58 4.96
N LEU A 176 10.14 3.91 5.80
CA LEU A 176 9.93 3.95 7.24
C LEU A 176 8.99 5.07 7.67
N ASP A 177 9.13 6.26 7.06
CA ASP A 177 8.22 7.38 7.30
C ASP A 177 6.78 7.03 6.92
N MET A 178 6.58 6.47 5.73
CA MET A 178 5.24 6.05 5.29
C MET A 178 4.65 4.95 6.18
N ALA A 179 5.48 4.01 6.65
CA ALA A 179 5.03 2.99 7.61
C ALA A 179 4.51 3.64 8.91
N ALA A 180 5.25 4.58 9.46
CA ALA A 180 4.88 5.29 10.68
C ALA A 180 3.62 6.16 10.48
N ARG A 181 3.48 6.82 9.32
CA ARG A 181 2.29 7.63 8.98
C ARG A 181 1.03 6.77 8.86
N ILE A 182 1.10 5.66 8.14
CA ILE A 182 -0.03 4.72 7.96
C ILE A 182 -0.39 4.09 9.30
N TYR A 183 0.59 3.69 10.11
CA TYR A 183 0.35 3.14 11.44
C TYR A 183 -0.38 4.13 12.35
N ARG A 184 0.10 5.39 12.42
CA ARG A 184 -0.55 6.45 13.22
C ARG A 184 -1.99 6.68 12.76
N TYR A 185 -2.21 6.80 11.44
CA TYR A 185 -3.54 6.93 10.89
C TYR A 185 -4.43 5.78 11.31
N HIS A 186 -4.02 4.53 11.11
CA HIS A 186 -4.78 3.34 11.48
C HIS A 186 -5.11 3.32 12.98
N LYS A 187 -4.12 3.59 13.84
CA LYS A 187 -4.29 3.63 15.29
C LYS A 187 -5.28 4.73 15.72
N GLN A 188 -5.17 5.92 15.14
CA GLN A 188 -5.99 7.07 15.51
C GLN A 188 -7.44 6.96 15.04
N HIS A 189 -7.66 6.41 13.84
CA HIS A 189 -8.97 6.36 13.23
C HIS A 189 -9.75 5.08 13.55
N TYR A 190 -9.08 3.94 13.65
CA TYR A 190 -9.80 2.66 13.76
C TYR A 190 -9.71 2.00 15.13
N LEU A 191 -8.65 2.23 15.93
CA LEU A 191 -8.54 1.58 17.22
C LEU A 191 -9.61 2.08 18.18
N MET A 192 -10.40 1.15 18.74
CA MET A 192 -11.29 1.37 19.86
C MET A 192 -10.51 1.12 21.17
N PRO A 193 -10.05 2.16 21.88
CA PRO A 193 -9.14 1.99 23.02
C PRO A 193 -9.77 1.18 24.18
N ASP A 194 -11.08 1.31 24.37
CA ASP A 194 -11.88 0.64 25.39
C ASP A 194 -12.05 -0.88 25.12
N LYS A 195 -11.94 -1.30 23.86
CA LYS A 195 -12.15 -2.68 23.42
C LYS A 195 -10.88 -3.38 22.93
N GLY A 196 -9.83 -2.61 22.61
CA GLY A 196 -8.58 -3.16 22.08
C GLY A 196 -8.70 -3.80 20.68
N VAL A 197 -9.75 -3.43 19.92
CA VAL A 197 -10.00 -3.89 18.54
C VAL A 197 -10.22 -2.72 17.62
N CYS A 198 -10.12 -2.95 16.30
CA CYS A 198 -10.26 -1.89 15.32
C CYS A 198 -11.65 -1.93 14.65
N HIS A 199 -12.20 -0.74 14.39
CA HIS A 199 -13.28 -0.56 13.42
C HIS A 199 -12.86 -1.07 12.04
N ASP A 200 -13.83 -1.34 11.19
CA ASP A 200 -13.56 -1.82 9.84
C ASP A 200 -13.23 -0.69 8.86
N MET A 201 -13.99 0.39 8.89
CA MET A 201 -13.92 1.43 7.87
C MET A 201 -14.43 2.78 8.36
N GLU A 202 -14.13 3.82 7.58
CA GLU A 202 -14.75 5.13 7.66
C GLU A 202 -15.16 5.61 6.26
N GLY A 203 -16.23 6.39 6.18
CA GLY A 203 -16.84 6.85 4.93
C GLY A 203 -17.61 5.75 4.22
N GLY A 204 -18.03 6.04 3.03
CA GLY A 204 -18.74 5.13 2.13
C GLY A 204 -19.89 5.84 1.43
N GLY A 205 -20.16 5.47 0.17
CA GLY A 205 -21.34 5.91 -0.58
C GLY A 205 -21.21 7.28 -1.25
N GLY A 206 -20.01 7.72 -1.61
CA GLY A 206 -19.81 8.92 -2.42
C GLY A 206 -19.07 8.61 -3.72
N GLU A 207 -19.20 9.49 -4.70
CA GLU A 207 -18.38 9.46 -5.91
C GLU A 207 -17.00 10.05 -5.63
N VAL A 208 -15.98 9.52 -6.32
CA VAL A 208 -14.62 10.05 -6.22
C VAL A 208 -14.59 11.47 -6.78
N ALA A 209 -14.21 12.41 -5.94
CA ALA A 209 -14.13 13.83 -6.30
C ALA A 209 -12.75 14.18 -6.88
N TYR A 210 -12.75 15.17 -7.77
CA TYR A 210 -11.54 15.66 -8.42
C TYR A 210 -11.52 17.19 -8.41
N HIS A 211 -10.31 17.76 -8.44
CA HIS A 211 -10.09 19.18 -8.66
C HIS A 211 -9.10 19.38 -9.81
N SER A 212 -9.10 20.56 -10.38
CA SER A 212 -8.14 20.95 -11.43
C SER A 212 -7.09 21.89 -10.86
N ALA A 213 -5.81 21.59 -11.14
CA ALA A 213 -4.67 22.45 -10.85
C ALA A 213 -3.65 22.30 -11.98
N ASP A 214 -2.99 23.40 -12.37
CA ASP A 214 -2.00 23.44 -13.47
C ASP A 214 -2.50 22.84 -14.80
N GLY A 215 -3.78 22.99 -15.11
CA GLY A 215 -4.41 22.39 -16.29
C GLY A 215 -4.55 20.87 -16.23
N LYS A 216 -4.35 20.26 -15.07
CA LYS A 216 -4.43 18.82 -14.83
C LYS A 216 -5.50 18.51 -13.78
N THR A 217 -5.95 17.26 -13.77
CA THR A 217 -6.96 16.77 -12.82
C THR A 217 -6.29 15.92 -11.78
N TYR A 218 -6.60 16.18 -10.51
CA TYR A 218 -6.13 15.45 -9.35
C TYR A 218 -7.29 15.02 -8.46
N ARG A 219 -7.13 13.94 -7.73
CA ARG A 219 -8.11 13.47 -6.77
C ARG A 219 -8.24 14.45 -5.60
N SER A 220 -9.45 14.63 -5.13
CA SER A 220 -9.76 15.43 -3.93
C SER A 220 -10.07 14.53 -2.74
N HIS A 221 -9.91 15.10 -1.54
CA HIS A 221 -10.47 14.51 -0.32
C HIS A 221 -11.99 14.36 -0.44
N ALA A 222 -12.49 13.23 0.03
CA ALA A 222 -13.92 13.03 0.25
C ALA A 222 -14.20 13.07 1.76
N PRO A 223 -15.16 13.88 2.22
CA PRO A 223 -15.53 13.90 3.62
C PRO A 223 -15.92 12.51 4.11
N LEU A 224 -15.34 12.09 5.24
CA LEU A 224 -15.60 10.82 5.88
C LEU A 224 -16.45 11.05 7.12
N GLY A 225 -17.33 10.10 7.43
CA GLY A 225 -18.05 10.09 8.69
C GLY A 225 -17.21 9.49 9.82
N HIS A 226 -17.87 9.09 10.90
CA HIS A 226 -17.19 8.40 11.99
C HIS A 226 -16.81 6.97 11.58
N PRO A 227 -15.69 6.45 12.10
CA PRO A 227 -15.32 5.04 11.91
C PRO A 227 -16.43 4.11 12.42
N GLY A 228 -16.62 2.99 11.71
CA GLY A 228 -17.67 2.03 12.00
C GLY A 228 -17.39 0.65 11.42
N GLY A 229 -18.43 -0.13 11.26
CA GLY A 229 -18.35 -1.50 10.77
C GLY A 229 -18.02 -2.52 11.84
N LYS A 230 -18.12 -3.80 11.49
CA LYS A 230 -17.83 -4.91 12.40
C LYS A 230 -16.31 -5.01 12.63
N PRO A 231 -15.85 -5.22 13.87
CA PRO A 231 -14.43 -5.39 14.14
C PRO A 231 -13.99 -6.80 13.68
N TYR A 232 -13.31 -6.86 12.55
CA TYR A 232 -12.70 -8.08 12.05
C TYR A 232 -11.33 -8.30 12.70
N THR A 233 -11.02 -9.54 13.06
CA THR A 233 -9.76 -9.88 13.74
C THR A 233 -8.50 -9.51 12.93
N TYR A 234 -8.54 -9.62 11.62
CA TYR A 234 -7.40 -9.28 10.76
C TYR A 234 -7.05 -7.78 10.79
N ASN A 235 -8.03 -6.88 10.99
CA ASN A 235 -7.78 -5.45 11.11
C ASN A 235 -6.91 -5.15 12.35
N THR A 236 -7.26 -5.74 13.48
CA THR A 236 -6.46 -5.63 14.72
C THR A 236 -5.13 -6.37 14.59
N GLY A 237 -5.14 -7.55 13.99
CA GLY A 237 -3.92 -8.35 13.78
C GLY A 237 -2.88 -7.63 12.93
N THR A 238 -3.29 -6.93 11.88
CA THR A 238 -2.36 -6.14 11.04
C THR A 238 -1.83 -4.91 11.77
N LEU A 239 -2.62 -4.25 12.62
CA LEU A 239 -2.15 -3.16 13.48
C LEU A 239 -1.07 -3.66 14.45
N ILE A 240 -1.28 -4.80 15.13
CA ILE A 240 -0.31 -5.41 16.06
C ILE A 240 0.97 -5.80 15.31
N SER A 241 0.85 -6.46 14.15
CA SER A 241 2.00 -6.83 13.32
C SER A 241 2.81 -5.60 12.90
N GLY A 242 2.13 -4.55 12.47
CA GLY A 242 2.77 -3.28 12.10
C GLY A 242 3.48 -2.60 13.26
N ALA A 243 2.85 -2.58 14.45
CA ALA A 243 3.47 -2.04 15.67
C ALA A 243 4.75 -2.79 16.04
N ALA A 244 4.71 -4.13 16.02
CA ALA A 244 5.86 -4.96 16.35
C ALA A 244 7.05 -4.72 15.39
N ASP A 245 6.78 -4.65 14.08
CA ASP A 245 7.82 -4.38 13.08
C ASP A 245 8.38 -2.95 13.20
N LEU A 246 7.53 -1.95 13.44
CA LEU A 246 7.97 -0.56 13.69
C LEU A 246 8.82 -0.46 14.94
N TYR A 247 8.39 -1.06 16.05
CA TYR A 247 9.17 -1.10 17.29
C TYR A 247 10.55 -1.74 17.06
N ALA A 248 10.58 -2.90 16.40
CA ALA A 248 11.84 -3.57 16.09
C ALA A 248 12.78 -2.73 15.20
N ALA A 249 12.23 -1.86 14.35
CA ALA A 249 13.02 -1.01 13.47
C ALA A 249 13.48 0.31 14.10
N THR A 250 12.70 0.86 15.05
CA THR A 250 12.91 2.22 15.59
C THR A 250 13.25 2.26 17.09
N GLY A 251 12.87 1.23 17.86
CA GLY A 251 12.94 1.23 19.32
C GLY A 251 11.93 2.18 19.99
N GLN A 252 10.97 2.73 19.23
CA GLN A 252 9.95 3.67 19.74
C GLN A 252 8.64 2.92 20.03
N GLU A 253 8.06 3.16 21.23
CA GLU A 253 6.76 2.63 21.66
C GLU A 253 5.58 3.42 21.08
#